data_48435d5926db3bcc4c41837277f9c90d
#
_entry.id   48435d5926db3bcc4c41837277f9c90d
#
_cell.length_a   1.000
_cell.length_b   1.000
_cell.length_c   1.000
_cell.angle_alpha   90.00
_cell.angle_beta   90.00
_cell.angle_gamma   90.00
#
_symmetry.space_group_name_H-M   'P 1'
#
loop_
_entity.id
_entity.type
_entity.pdbx_description
1 polymer ?
#
loop_
_entity_poly.entity_id
_entity_poly.type
_entity_poly.pdbx_seq_one_letter_code
_entity_poly.pdbx_strand_id
1 'polypeptide(L)'
;PSDRYNETTDSIMAILENGISIPEKMDDPVKFSEAIFSQCNNMKSLEVAFSMAILDLWCQQNHISLHEYFDADPKSAPKTSYTISIGDMDLIGEKVAEGFPYSILKVKLGMGIKKDKEIVKAIRSFTDKIIRVDANEGWDLETGIEMCKWLKEQGVEFVEQPFKSTNLKDTAELRKKSPLPLIADENSLTSSDIPEIDGVFDGINIKLM
;
A
#
# COMPACT_ATOMS: atom_id res chain seq x y z
N PRO A 1 -10.96 8.95 3.45
CA PRO A 1 -9.82 9.86 3.52
C PRO A 1 -9.33 9.92 4.96
N SER A 2 -8.02 9.87 5.17
CA SER A 2 -7.42 9.99 6.49
C SER A 2 -6.86 11.41 6.66
N ASP A 3 -6.75 11.89 7.91
CA ASP A 3 -6.13 13.18 8.22
C ASP A 3 -4.70 13.32 7.63
N ARG A 4 -4.08 12.20 7.30
CA ARG A 4 -2.75 12.11 6.67
C ARG A 4 -2.69 12.79 5.29
N TYR A 5 -3.77 12.74 4.52
CA TYR A 5 -3.82 13.30 3.15
C TYR A 5 -4.51 14.66 3.08
N ASN A 6 -4.94 15.23 4.22
CA ASN A 6 -5.73 16.47 4.29
C ASN A 6 -6.97 16.47 3.38
N GLU A 7 -7.54 15.31 3.13
CA GLU A 7 -8.71 15.12 2.29
C GLU A 7 -9.84 14.54 3.13
N THR A 8 -11.03 15.14 3.03
CA THR A 8 -12.24 14.64 3.71
C THR A 8 -13.35 14.41 2.69
N THR A 9 -14.32 13.57 3.05
CA THR A 9 -15.50 13.36 2.21
C THR A 9 -16.20 14.70 1.94
N ASP A 10 -16.35 15.56 2.96
CA ASP A 10 -17.01 16.86 2.82
C ASP A 10 -16.28 17.81 1.87
N SER A 11 -14.93 17.83 1.92
CA SER A 11 -14.13 18.65 1.00
C SER A 11 -14.21 18.17 -0.45
N ILE A 12 -14.27 16.86 -0.68
CA ILE A 12 -14.47 16.27 -2.01
C ILE A 12 -15.88 16.57 -2.51
N MET A 13 -16.89 16.38 -1.68
CA MET A 13 -18.29 16.66 -2.04
C MET A 13 -18.50 18.14 -2.38
N ALA A 14 -17.89 19.07 -1.65
CA ALA A 14 -17.98 20.50 -1.95
C ALA A 14 -17.43 20.84 -3.34
N ILE A 15 -16.36 20.16 -3.81
CA ILE A 15 -15.85 20.35 -5.18
C ILE A 15 -16.86 19.82 -6.20
N LEU A 16 -17.41 18.63 -5.97
CA LEU A 16 -18.36 18.00 -6.90
C LEU A 16 -19.68 18.80 -6.98
N GLU A 17 -20.18 19.34 -5.87
CA GLU A 17 -21.39 20.15 -5.81
C GLU A 17 -21.24 21.50 -6.52
N ASN A 18 -20.03 22.06 -6.54
CA ASN A 18 -19.72 23.26 -7.34
C ASN A 18 -19.68 22.99 -8.85
N GLY A 19 -19.67 21.71 -9.23
CA GLY A 19 -19.59 21.24 -10.60
C GLY A 19 -18.18 21.21 -11.16
N ILE A 20 -17.91 20.19 -11.97
CA ILE A 20 -16.66 20.03 -12.73
C ILE A 20 -16.99 20.15 -14.21
N SER A 21 -16.30 21.06 -14.89
CA SER A 21 -16.43 21.23 -16.33
C SER A 21 -15.71 20.07 -17.04
N ILE A 22 -16.48 19.29 -17.78
CA ILE A 22 -15.95 18.13 -18.53
C ILE A 22 -15.79 18.56 -20.00
N PRO A 23 -14.60 18.40 -20.62
CA PRO A 23 -14.39 18.68 -22.04
C PRO A 23 -15.34 17.85 -22.92
N GLU A 24 -15.80 18.42 -24.03
CA GLU A 24 -16.76 17.75 -24.93
C GLU A 24 -16.16 16.53 -25.66
N LYS A 25 -14.86 16.54 -25.91
CA LYS A 25 -14.15 15.47 -26.65
C LYS A 25 -12.97 14.95 -25.85
N MET A 26 -12.77 13.64 -25.93
CA MET A 26 -11.64 12.95 -25.36
C MET A 26 -10.80 12.32 -26.47
N ASP A 27 -9.93 13.15 -27.09
CA ASP A 27 -8.99 12.68 -28.12
C ASP A 27 -7.73 12.06 -27.50
N ASP A 28 -7.38 12.47 -26.28
CA ASP A 28 -6.24 12.00 -25.50
C ASP A 28 -6.64 11.92 -24.02
N PRO A 29 -6.67 10.73 -23.41
CA PRO A 29 -7.15 10.55 -22.04
C PRO A 29 -6.26 11.23 -21.00
N VAL A 30 -4.95 11.43 -21.27
CA VAL A 30 -4.05 12.12 -20.34
C VAL A 30 -4.38 13.59 -20.28
N LYS A 31 -4.47 14.28 -21.44
CA LYS A 31 -4.84 15.69 -21.52
C LYS A 31 -6.25 15.95 -21.01
N PHE A 32 -7.16 15.01 -21.26
CA PHE A 32 -8.52 15.09 -20.75
C PHE A 32 -8.53 15.02 -19.20
N SER A 33 -7.73 14.13 -18.62
CA SER A 33 -7.54 14.03 -17.18
C SER A 33 -6.94 15.30 -16.58
N GLU A 34 -5.89 15.85 -17.19
CA GLU A 34 -5.24 17.09 -16.75
C GLU A 34 -6.22 18.27 -16.67
N ALA A 35 -7.13 18.41 -17.66
CA ALA A 35 -8.15 19.44 -17.68
C ALA A 35 -9.15 19.31 -16.51
N ILE A 36 -9.43 18.08 -16.07
CA ILE A 36 -10.29 17.80 -14.91
C ILE A 36 -9.52 17.98 -13.60
N PHE A 37 -8.27 17.50 -13.52
CA PHE A 37 -7.43 17.60 -12.32
C PHE A 37 -7.18 19.05 -11.90
N SER A 38 -7.07 19.97 -12.87
CA SER A 38 -6.94 21.41 -12.59
C SER A 38 -8.10 21.98 -11.75
N GLN A 39 -9.23 21.28 -11.69
CA GLN A 39 -10.44 21.66 -10.95
C GLN A 39 -10.58 20.89 -9.63
N CYS A 40 -9.73 19.89 -9.37
CA CYS A 40 -9.81 19.01 -8.20
C CYS A 40 -9.12 19.57 -6.94
N ASN A 41 -8.57 20.80 -6.98
CA ASN A 41 -7.89 21.46 -5.84
C ASN A 41 -6.78 20.59 -5.19
N ASN A 42 -6.04 19.83 -6.00
CA ASN A 42 -5.00 18.87 -5.56
C ASN A 42 -5.56 17.73 -4.65
N MET A 43 -6.85 17.45 -4.70
CA MET A 43 -7.43 16.30 -4.00
C MET A 43 -7.10 15.01 -4.76
N LYS A 44 -6.08 14.28 -4.29
CA LYS A 44 -5.54 13.11 -4.98
C LYS A 44 -6.54 11.96 -5.10
N SER A 45 -7.34 11.71 -4.07
CA SER A 45 -8.42 10.72 -4.14
C SER A 45 -9.42 11.03 -5.25
N LEU A 46 -9.74 12.31 -5.46
CA LEU A 46 -10.66 12.75 -6.52
C LEU A 46 -10.01 12.64 -7.90
N GLU A 47 -8.75 13.08 -8.02
CA GLU A 47 -7.98 12.96 -9.27
C GLU A 47 -7.88 11.49 -9.71
N VAL A 48 -7.59 10.57 -8.78
CA VAL A 48 -7.51 9.13 -9.08
C VAL A 48 -8.86 8.56 -9.51
N ALA A 49 -9.95 8.95 -8.83
CA ALA A 49 -11.29 8.49 -9.20
C ALA A 49 -11.64 8.91 -10.65
N PHE A 50 -11.35 10.15 -11.03
CA PHE A 50 -11.51 10.61 -12.41
C PHE A 50 -10.57 9.91 -13.38
N SER A 51 -9.29 9.72 -13.02
CA SER A 51 -8.31 9.03 -13.87
C SER A 51 -8.77 7.62 -14.21
N MET A 52 -9.23 6.87 -13.21
CA MET A 52 -9.75 5.51 -13.40
C MET A 52 -10.95 5.50 -14.34
N ALA A 53 -11.94 6.38 -14.12
CA ALA A 53 -13.13 6.47 -14.95
C ALA A 53 -12.83 6.88 -16.40
N ILE A 54 -11.93 7.84 -16.59
CA ILE A 54 -11.53 8.34 -17.90
C ILE A 54 -10.79 7.26 -18.69
N LEU A 55 -9.80 6.61 -18.07
CA LEU A 55 -9.03 5.57 -18.73
C LEU A 55 -9.89 4.35 -19.08
N ASP A 56 -10.80 3.95 -18.18
CA ASP A 56 -11.72 2.86 -18.44
C ASP A 56 -12.66 3.19 -19.61
N LEU A 57 -13.27 4.38 -19.61
CA LEU A 57 -14.13 4.84 -20.70
C LEU A 57 -13.38 4.91 -22.02
N TRP A 58 -12.17 5.48 -22.03
CA TRP A 58 -11.35 5.61 -23.24
C TRP A 58 -10.99 4.23 -23.80
N CYS A 59 -10.58 3.31 -22.96
CA CYS A 59 -10.26 1.93 -23.36
C CYS A 59 -11.49 1.22 -23.94
N GLN A 60 -12.67 1.38 -23.35
CA GLN A 60 -13.91 0.82 -23.88
C GLN A 60 -14.26 1.40 -25.26
N GLN A 61 -14.15 2.72 -25.44
CA GLN A 61 -14.42 3.37 -26.71
C GLN A 61 -13.46 2.96 -27.83
N ASN A 62 -12.22 2.64 -27.49
CA ASN A 62 -11.19 2.20 -28.44
C ASN A 62 -11.08 0.66 -28.56
N HIS A 63 -11.94 -0.09 -27.87
CA HIS A 63 -11.96 -1.56 -27.88
C HIS A 63 -10.61 -2.20 -27.47
N ILE A 64 -9.91 -1.59 -26.53
CA ILE A 64 -8.67 -2.11 -25.94
C ILE A 64 -8.83 -2.29 -24.44
N SER A 65 -7.99 -3.12 -23.84
CA SER A 65 -7.91 -3.26 -22.39
C SER A 65 -6.92 -2.25 -21.78
N LEU A 66 -7.02 -1.98 -20.46
CA LEU A 66 -6.06 -1.13 -19.77
C LEU A 66 -4.62 -1.65 -19.85
N HIS A 67 -4.41 -2.96 -19.82
CA HIS A 67 -3.06 -3.50 -19.93
C HIS A 67 -2.47 -3.30 -21.34
N GLU A 68 -3.29 -3.34 -22.40
CA GLU A 68 -2.86 -2.98 -23.76
C GLU A 68 -2.54 -1.49 -23.86
N TYR A 69 -3.35 -0.64 -23.22
CA TYR A 69 -3.08 0.82 -23.18
C TYR A 69 -1.71 1.13 -22.54
N PHE A 70 -1.34 0.42 -21.48
CA PHE A 70 -0.06 0.58 -20.78
C PHE A 70 1.08 -0.29 -21.34
N ASP A 71 0.87 -0.99 -22.45
CA ASP A 71 1.83 -1.97 -23.00
C ASP A 71 2.34 -2.96 -21.96
N ALA A 72 1.45 -3.40 -21.07
CA ALA A 72 1.74 -4.30 -19.97
C ALA A 72 1.34 -5.74 -20.31
N ASP A 73 2.25 -6.70 -20.10
CA ASP A 73 1.91 -8.12 -20.22
C ASP A 73 1.26 -8.64 -18.92
N PRO A 74 -0.03 -9.01 -18.92
CA PRO A 74 -0.71 -9.52 -17.75
C PRO A 74 -0.11 -10.83 -17.22
N LYS A 75 0.64 -11.59 -18.05
CA LYS A 75 1.32 -12.82 -17.62
C LYS A 75 2.56 -12.53 -16.76
N SER A 76 3.13 -11.33 -16.90
CA SER A 76 4.27 -10.87 -16.09
C SER A 76 3.84 -10.15 -14.80
N ALA A 77 2.53 -10.00 -14.56
CA ALA A 77 2.01 -9.35 -13.36
C ALA A 77 2.52 -10.02 -12.08
N PRO A 78 2.96 -9.25 -11.08
CA PRO A 78 3.38 -9.81 -9.80
C PRO A 78 2.20 -10.47 -9.07
N LYS A 79 2.52 -11.43 -8.21
CA LYS A 79 1.50 -12.10 -7.41
C LYS A 79 0.91 -11.15 -6.37
N THR A 80 -0.40 -11.08 -6.32
CA THR A 80 -1.15 -10.34 -5.30
C THR A 80 -0.98 -10.97 -3.91
N SER A 81 -0.91 -10.12 -2.88
CA SER A 81 -0.97 -10.53 -1.47
C SER A 81 -2.41 -10.42 -0.96
N TYR A 82 -2.87 -11.45 -0.21
CA TYR A 82 -4.12 -11.37 0.55
C TYR A 82 -3.83 -10.78 1.94
N THR A 83 -4.57 -9.73 2.33
CA THR A 83 -4.33 -9.04 3.60
C THR A 83 -5.11 -9.68 4.74
N ILE A 84 -4.41 -10.10 5.79
CA ILE A 84 -4.98 -10.49 7.08
C ILE A 84 -4.86 -9.28 8.01
N SER A 85 -5.99 -8.62 8.25
CA SER A 85 -6.08 -7.48 9.16
C SER A 85 -6.00 -7.92 10.62
N ILE A 86 -5.54 -7.01 11.49
CA ILE A 86 -5.59 -7.20 12.93
C ILE A 86 -7.06 -7.35 13.36
N GLY A 87 -7.38 -8.43 14.07
CA GLY A 87 -8.74 -8.75 14.47
C GLY A 87 -8.78 -9.77 15.59
N ASP A 88 -9.91 -10.46 15.69
CA ASP A 88 -10.10 -11.52 16.64
C ASP A 88 -9.20 -12.72 16.31
N MET A 89 -8.45 -13.19 17.31
CA MET A 89 -7.56 -14.35 17.19
C MET A 89 -8.31 -15.63 16.80
N ASP A 90 -9.57 -15.75 17.24
CA ASP A 90 -10.40 -16.93 16.94
C ASP A 90 -10.77 -17.01 15.44
N LEU A 91 -10.73 -15.90 14.71
CA LEU A 91 -11.02 -15.83 13.28
C LEU A 91 -9.80 -16.03 12.37
N ILE A 92 -8.60 -16.18 12.93
CA ILE A 92 -7.36 -16.29 12.10
C ILE A 92 -7.44 -17.48 11.14
N GLY A 93 -7.96 -18.63 11.59
CA GLY A 93 -8.12 -19.81 10.74
C GLY A 93 -9.03 -19.55 9.53
N GLU A 94 -10.14 -18.86 9.73
CA GLU A 94 -11.06 -18.47 8.66
C GLU A 94 -10.39 -17.50 7.69
N LYS A 95 -9.67 -16.48 8.19
CA LYS A 95 -8.93 -15.52 7.37
C LYS A 95 -7.82 -16.16 6.54
N VAL A 96 -7.12 -17.13 7.10
CA VAL A 96 -6.12 -17.91 6.34
C VAL A 96 -6.81 -18.75 5.25
N ALA A 97 -7.98 -19.33 5.55
CA ALA A 97 -8.77 -20.09 4.57
C ALA A 97 -9.29 -19.19 3.43
N GLU A 98 -9.80 -17.98 3.73
CA GLU A 98 -10.17 -17.00 2.71
C GLU A 98 -8.96 -16.63 1.80
N GLY A 99 -7.75 -16.57 2.39
CA GLY A 99 -6.49 -16.34 1.68
C GLY A 99 -5.99 -17.56 0.85
N PHE A 100 -6.71 -18.68 0.81
CA PHE A 100 -6.25 -19.90 0.13
C PHE A 100 -5.92 -19.72 -1.36
N PRO A 101 -6.68 -18.95 -2.17
CA PRO A 101 -6.37 -18.75 -3.58
C PRO A 101 -5.09 -17.96 -3.84
N TYR A 102 -4.58 -17.24 -2.83
CA TYR A 102 -3.41 -16.36 -2.95
C TYR A 102 -2.16 -17.07 -2.45
N SER A 103 -1.02 -16.84 -3.11
CA SER A 103 0.26 -17.45 -2.72
C SER A 103 1.02 -16.67 -1.65
N ILE A 104 0.60 -15.43 -1.36
CA ILE A 104 1.25 -14.51 -0.43
C ILE A 104 0.18 -13.95 0.52
N LEU A 105 0.50 -13.91 1.80
CA LEU A 105 -0.31 -13.25 2.83
C LEU A 105 0.40 -11.98 3.31
N LYS A 106 -0.32 -10.85 3.35
CA LYS A 106 0.13 -9.63 4.03
C LYS A 106 -0.51 -9.58 5.41
N VAL A 107 0.29 -9.55 6.46
CA VAL A 107 -0.18 -9.59 7.86
C VAL A 107 0.06 -8.24 8.51
N LYS A 108 -1.00 -7.62 9.02
CA LYS A 108 -0.90 -6.38 9.78
C LYS A 108 -0.52 -6.67 11.21
N LEU A 109 0.51 -5.98 11.70
CA LEU A 109 1.06 -6.04 13.05
C LEU A 109 1.12 -4.63 13.68
N GLY A 110 1.89 -4.46 14.75
CA GLY A 110 2.06 -3.16 15.42
C GLY A 110 1.24 -3.04 16.73
N MET A 111 0.75 -4.16 17.27
CA MET A 111 -0.01 -4.21 18.52
C MET A 111 0.88 -4.53 19.74
N GLY A 112 2.19 -4.51 19.56
CA GLY A 112 3.18 -4.89 20.56
C GLY A 112 3.69 -6.31 20.38
N ILE A 113 4.95 -6.51 20.75
CA ILE A 113 5.75 -7.69 20.44
C ILE A 113 5.08 -9.03 20.77
N LYS A 114 4.43 -9.11 21.94
CA LYS A 114 3.76 -10.34 22.38
C LYS A 114 2.60 -10.69 21.46
N LYS A 115 1.71 -9.74 21.22
CA LYS A 115 0.52 -9.92 20.38
C LYS A 115 0.91 -10.20 18.93
N ASP A 116 1.89 -9.48 18.41
CA ASP A 116 2.39 -9.64 17.05
C ASP A 116 2.97 -11.04 16.82
N LYS A 117 3.74 -11.57 17.80
CA LYS A 117 4.24 -12.94 17.75
C LYS A 117 3.13 -13.99 17.85
N GLU A 118 2.10 -13.76 18.68
CA GLU A 118 0.94 -14.64 18.77
C GLU A 118 0.20 -14.73 17.44
N ILE A 119 -0.04 -13.60 16.76
CA ILE A 119 -0.70 -13.55 15.46
C ILE A 119 0.07 -14.35 14.41
N VAL A 120 1.38 -14.10 14.27
CA VAL A 120 2.20 -14.79 13.26
C VAL A 120 2.27 -16.30 13.54
N LYS A 121 2.43 -16.71 14.80
CA LYS A 121 2.41 -18.13 15.18
C LYS A 121 1.07 -18.79 14.86
N ALA A 122 -0.04 -18.12 15.14
CA ALA A 122 -1.37 -18.62 14.82
C ALA A 122 -1.53 -18.80 13.30
N ILE A 123 -1.12 -17.81 12.48
CA ILE A 123 -1.17 -17.95 11.03
C ILE A 123 -0.28 -19.09 10.55
N ARG A 124 0.94 -19.23 11.08
CA ARG A 124 1.87 -20.33 10.74
C ARG A 124 1.35 -21.71 11.09
N SER A 125 0.46 -21.84 12.08
CA SER A 125 -0.17 -23.14 12.39
C SER A 125 -1.14 -23.61 11.29
N PHE A 126 -1.58 -22.73 10.39
CA PHE A 126 -2.48 -23.04 9.28
C PHE A 126 -1.80 -23.06 7.90
N THR A 127 -0.63 -22.45 7.73
CA THR A 127 -0.04 -22.29 6.38
C THR A 127 1.45 -22.02 6.37
N ASP A 128 2.14 -22.55 5.36
CA ASP A 128 3.56 -22.26 5.04
C ASP A 128 3.73 -21.23 3.91
N LYS A 129 2.65 -20.54 3.51
CA LYS A 129 2.70 -19.50 2.46
C LYS A 129 3.70 -18.39 2.80
N ILE A 130 4.16 -17.69 1.79
CA ILE A 130 4.96 -16.47 1.97
C ILE A 130 4.15 -15.46 2.79
N ILE A 131 4.76 -14.92 3.84
CA ILE A 131 4.20 -13.84 4.64
C ILE A 131 5.01 -12.57 4.41
N ARG A 132 4.30 -11.46 4.20
CA ARG A 132 4.78 -10.08 4.27
C ARG A 132 4.16 -9.43 5.49
N VAL A 133 4.91 -8.64 6.21
CA VAL A 133 4.45 -7.99 7.43
C VAL A 133 4.36 -6.51 7.22
N ASP A 134 3.25 -5.91 7.66
CA ASP A 134 3.06 -4.47 7.74
C ASP A 134 2.90 -4.11 9.23
N ALA A 135 3.90 -3.44 9.79
CA ALA A 135 3.92 -3.08 11.21
C ALA A 135 3.16 -1.78 11.50
N ASN A 136 2.67 -1.09 10.47
CA ASN A 136 1.83 0.11 10.58
C ASN A 136 2.37 1.15 11.59
N GLU A 137 3.66 1.46 11.53
CA GLU A 137 4.32 2.43 12.41
C GLU A 137 4.33 2.04 13.91
N GLY A 138 4.03 0.78 14.25
CA GLY A 138 3.70 0.37 15.62
C GLY A 138 4.88 -0.06 16.48
N TRP A 139 6.12 -0.08 15.97
CA TRP A 139 7.28 -0.53 16.74
C TRP A 139 8.21 0.62 17.13
N ASP A 140 9.07 0.37 18.10
CA ASP A 140 10.28 1.12 18.41
C ASP A 140 11.52 0.35 17.95
N LEU A 141 12.71 0.95 18.08
CA LEU A 141 13.95 0.36 17.57
C LEU A 141 14.27 -0.99 18.21
N GLU A 142 14.07 -1.13 19.52
CA GLU A 142 14.36 -2.37 20.22
C GLU A 142 13.43 -3.50 19.77
N THR A 143 12.13 -3.20 19.74
CA THR A 143 11.09 -4.11 19.22
C THR A 143 11.37 -4.46 17.74
N GLY A 144 11.71 -3.50 16.91
CA GLY A 144 11.98 -3.72 15.50
C GLY A 144 13.16 -4.67 15.27
N ILE A 145 14.27 -4.50 16.01
CA ILE A 145 15.43 -5.38 15.92
C ILE A 145 15.07 -6.82 16.34
N GLU A 146 14.34 -6.97 17.44
CA GLU A 146 13.91 -8.29 17.92
C GLU A 146 12.94 -8.95 16.93
N MET A 147 11.93 -8.20 16.49
CA MET A 147 10.90 -8.71 15.59
C MET A 147 11.46 -9.09 14.23
N CYS A 148 12.32 -8.28 13.62
CA CYS A 148 12.91 -8.62 12.32
C CYS A 148 13.73 -9.92 12.37
N LYS A 149 14.49 -10.15 13.43
CA LYS A 149 15.23 -11.41 13.62
C LYS A 149 14.28 -12.59 13.75
N TRP A 150 13.30 -12.48 14.64
CA TRP A 150 12.33 -13.54 14.87
C TRP A 150 11.45 -13.82 13.64
N LEU A 151 10.98 -12.77 12.94
CA LEU A 151 10.19 -12.90 11.70
C LEU A 151 10.96 -13.58 10.57
N LYS A 152 12.28 -13.38 10.50
CA LYS A 152 13.15 -14.10 9.57
C LYS A 152 13.09 -15.62 9.81
N GLU A 153 13.10 -16.04 11.07
CA GLU A 153 12.98 -17.45 11.45
C GLU A 153 11.58 -18.01 11.13
N GLN A 154 10.56 -17.13 11.09
CA GLN A 154 9.21 -17.50 10.67
C GLN A 154 9.01 -17.50 9.15
N GLY A 155 10.05 -17.28 8.34
CA GLY A 155 9.96 -17.26 6.88
C GLY A 155 9.20 -16.06 6.31
N VAL A 156 9.25 -14.92 7.00
CA VAL A 156 8.70 -13.64 6.48
C VAL A 156 9.64 -13.10 5.41
N GLU A 157 9.06 -12.53 4.35
CA GLU A 157 9.79 -12.02 3.20
C GLU A 157 10.38 -10.62 3.46
N PHE A 158 9.57 -9.70 4.00
CA PHE A 158 9.97 -8.34 4.35
C PHE A 158 9.07 -7.72 5.43
N VAL A 159 9.49 -6.58 5.96
CA VAL A 159 8.71 -5.76 6.90
C VAL A 159 8.43 -4.40 6.27
N GLU A 160 7.15 -4.01 6.21
CA GLU A 160 6.68 -2.72 5.76
C GLU A 160 6.47 -1.80 6.97
N GLN A 161 6.89 -0.56 6.86
CA GLN A 161 6.73 0.57 7.77
C GLN A 161 6.83 0.20 9.27
N PRO A 162 8.01 -0.17 9.78
CA PRO A 162 8.16 -0.59 11.17
C PRO A 162 7.91 0.53 12.19
N PHE A 163 8.35 1.76 11.87
CA PHE A 163 8.31 2.91 12.78
C PHE A 163 7.52 4.06 12.19
N LYS A 164 7.17 5.04 13.05
CA LYS A 164 6.54 6.29 12.63
C LYS A 164 7.36 6.95 11.52
N SER A 165 6.68 7.47 10.52
CA SER A 165 7.30 8.14 9.35
C SER A 165 8.24 9.28 9.73
N THR A 166 8.04 9.89 10.89
CA THR A 166 8.94 10.93 11.44
C THR A 166 10.27 10.38 12.01
N ASN A 167 10.43 9.05 12.12
CA ASN A 167 11.58 8.42 12.78
C ASN A 167 12.55 7.75 11.79
N LEU A 168 13.02 8.50 10.79
CA LEU A 168 13.96 8.00 9.78
C LEU A 168 15.31 7.55 10.38
N LYS A 169 15.74 8.18 11.47
CA LYS A 169 17.02 7.83 12.12
C LYS A 169 17.03 6.39 12.63
N ASP A 170 16.01 5.99 13.39
CA ASP A 170 15.94 4.64 13.93
C ASP A 170 15.61 3.62 12.83
N THR A 171 14.88 4.03 11.79
CA THR A 171 14.64 3.19 10.61
C THR A 171 15.95 2.86 9.89
N ALA A 172 16.81 3.86 9.66
CA ALA A 172 18.14 3.65 9.08
C ALA A 172 19.04 2.76 9.95
N GLU A 173 18.90 2.87 11.27
CA GLU A 173 19.64 2.01 12.21
C GLU A 173 19.08 0.58 12.23
N LEU A 174 17.76 0.42 12.17
CA LEU A 174 17.13 -0.90 12.03
C LEU A 174 17.56 -1.57 10.71
N ARG A 175 17.57 -0.84 9.59
CA ARG A 175 17.98 -1.38 8.30
C ARG A 175 19.36 -2.04 8.35
N LYS A 176 20.31 -1.44 9.07
CA LYS A 176 21.67 -2.02 9.22
C LYS A 176 21.70 -3.33 10.02
N LYS A 177 20.69 -3.56 10.88
CA LYS A 177 20.64 -4.69 11.81
C LYS A 177 19.62 -5.75 11.41
N SER A 178 18.68 -5.39 10.54
CA SER A 178 17.59 -6.28 10.11
C SER A 178 18.10 -7.33 9.13
N PRO A 179 17.78 -8.62 9.33
CA PRO A 179 17.99 -9.66 8.35
C PRO A 179 16.90 -9.70 7.26
N LEU A 180 15.89 -8.83 7.37
CA LEU A 180 14.77 -8.68 6.43
C LEU A 180 14.83 -7.32 5.75
N PRO A 181 14.46 -7.22 4.46
CA PRO A 181 14.25 -5.94 3.80
C PRO A 181 13.20 -5.09 4.52
N LEU A 182 13.40 -3.78 4.54
CA LEU A 182 12.43 -2.80 5.04
C LEU A 182 11.81 -2.05 3.86
N ILE A 183 10.48 -1.97 3.84
CA ILE A 183 9.71 -1.33 2.78
C ILE A 183 9.00 -0.09 3.35
N ALA A 184 9.17 1.06 2.68
CA ALA A 184 8.47 2.28 3.06
C ALA A 184 7.02 2.26 2.56
N ASP A 185 6.08 2.68 3.40
CA ASP A 185 4.69 2.98 3.04
C ASP A 185 4.38 4.46 3.36
N GLU A 186 4.26 4.79 4.61
CA GLU A 186 3.97 6.16 5.05
C GLU A 186 5.11 7.16 4.77
N ASN A 187 6.29 6.68 4.48
CA ASN A 187 7.44 7.48 4.05
C ASN A 187 7.57 7.62 2.53
N SER A 188 6.64 7.09 1.72
CA SER A 188 6.70 7.13 0.25
C SER A 188 5.36 7.56 -0.35
N LEU A 189 4.82 8.70 0.10
CA LEU A 189 3.53 9.22 -0.35
C LEU A 189 3.60 9.82 -1.76
N THR A 190 4.74 10.40 -2.10
CA THR A 190 5.01 11.04 -3.41
C THR A 190 6.42 10.73 -3.89
N SER A 191 6.69 10.98 -5.16
CA SER A 191 8.03 10.83 -5.73
C SER A 191 9.07 11.78 -5.11
N SER A 192 8.64 12.89 -4.50
CA SER A 192 9.53 13.82 -3.82
C SER A 192 10.08 13.29 -2.50
N ASP A 193 9.47 12.26 -1.93
CA ASP A 193 9.92 11.64 -0.67
C ASP A 193 11.10 10.67 -0.92
N ILE A 194 11.27 10.19 -2.16
CA ILE A 194 12.27 9.17 -2.48
C ILE A 194 13.70 9.56 -2.12
N PRO A 195 14.18 10.79 -2.40
CA PRO A 195 15.54 11.17 -2.01
C PRO A 195 15.79 11.16 -0.49
N GLU A 196 14.77 11.40 0.33
CA GLU A 196 14.90 11.42 1.79
C GLU A 196 14.98 10.01 2.40
N ILE A 197 14.40 9.03 1.74
CA ILE A 197 14.37 7.65 2.22
C ILE A 197 15.43 6.75 1.55
N ASP A 198 16.19 7.29 0.62
CA ASP A 198 17.32 6.55 0.03
C ASP A 198 18.35 6.19 1.11
N GLY A 199 18.72 4.92 1.15
CA GLY A 199 19.58 4.39 2.21
C GLY A 199 18.88 4.12 3.56
N VAL A 200 17.60 4.49 3.73
CA VAL A 200 16.79 4.24 4.94
C VAL A 200 15.94 2.99 4.80
N PHE A 201 15.36 2.77 3.62
CA PHE A 201 14.58 1.59 3.27
C PHE A 201 15.23 0.82 2.12
N ASP A 202 14.81 -0.42 1.91
CA ASP A 202 15.25 -1.28 0.81
C ASP A 202 14.30 -1.22 -0.40
N GLY A 203 13.11 -0.68 -0.21
CA GLY A 203 12.09 -0.52 -1.23
C GLY A 203 10.95 0.34 -0.76
N ILE A 204 9.98 0.56 -1.65
CA ILE A 204 8.79 1.38 -1.39
C ILE A 204 7.52 0.62 -1.73
N ASN A 205 6.43 0.98 -1.06
CA ASN A 205 5.08 0.62 -1.45
C ASN A 205 4.50 1.75 -2.32
N ILE A 206 4.03 1.43 -3.52
CA ILE A 206 3.43 2.40 -4.44
C ILE A 206 1.92 2.27 -4.34
N LYS A 207 1.26 3.34 -3.90
CA LYS A 207 -0.21 3.43 -3.90
C LYS A 207 -0.66 4.24 -5.11
N LEU A 208 -1.61 3.66 -5.87
CA LEU A 208 -2.22 4.33 -7.02
C LEU A 208 -3.38 5.23 -6.55
N MET A 209 -3.07 6.33 -5.88
CA MET A 209 -4.05 7.28 -5.36
C MET A 209 -3.54 8.72 -5.40
#